data_e71d0fa8b944dbd8e561f9808c58aabd
#
_entry.id   e71d0fa8b944dbd8e561f9808c58aabd
#
_cell.length_a   1.000
_cell.length_b   1.000
_cell.length_c   1.000
_cell.angle_alpha   90.00
_cell.angle_beta   90.00
_cell.angle_gamma   90.00
#
_symmetry.space_group_name_H-M   'P 1'
#
loop_
_entity.id
_entity.type
_entity.pdbx_description
1 polymer ?
#
loop_
_entity_poly.entity_id
_entity_poly.type
_entity_poly.pdbx_seq_one_letter_code
_entity_poly.pdbx_strand_id
1 'polypeptide(L)'
;MLLWLYHSLIMSDQNTASFYIRNIPIFGRFILAPMDGYTDSPMRKVCKNFGSSLSISEFLNGIDVTRGHPHFKTQSYFDESERPFIYQIYDDQPARFLAAALKLAEHQPDIIDINLGCSAKNVSNRGAGAGLLRNPAKIAEIAGSLVQNLPIPVTAKIRLGWDEQTENYLDIAHLLEDCGISLITVHARTRKQAFTGQARWSAITEVKQAVRIPVIGNGDVVSYADGIRMLDETGCDGVMIGRAAIGNPWIFSGSDRKDIDNGELLAVITSQLNLMVDLYGPGIAVPVFRKHLVRYLQGLLNTSEIRRNIFSIANPHNLLQEISELIDQRQPQ
;
A
#
# COMPACT_ATOMS: atom_id res chain seq x y z
N MET A 1 11.45 19.67 16.32
CA MET A 1 11.31 19.45 17.78
C MET A 1 9.85 19.13 18.18
N LEU A 2 8.83 19.74 17.60
CA LEU A 2 7.40 19.40 17.85
C LEU A 2 6.98 18.00 17.33
N LEU A 3 7.48 17.55 16.20
CA LEU A 3 7.23 16.19 15.66
C LEU A 3 7.76 15.08 16.58
N TRP A 4 8.80 15.36 17.35
CA TRP A 4 9.40 14.40 18.28
C TRP A 4 8.59 14.24 19.58
N LEU A 5 7.90 15.28 20.01
CA LEU A 5 7.03 15.27 21.22
C LEU A 5 5.68 14.58 20.96
N TYR A 6 5.15 14.66 19.73
CA TYR A 6 3.93 13.92 19.32
C TYR A 6 4.17 12.41 19.27
N HIS A 7 5.39 12.01 18.87
CA HIS A 7 5.80 10.59 18.83
C HIS A 7 5.84 9.94 20.23
N SER A 8 6.14 10.70 21.28
CA SER A 8 6.27 10.15 22.64
C SER A 8 4.95 9.85 23.34
N LEU A 9 3.84 10.47 22.93
CA LEU A 9 2.52 10.27 23.54
C LEU A 9 1.74 9.07 22.95
N ILE A 10 2.04 8.68 21.69
CA ILE A 10 1.43 7.51 21.06
C ILE A 10 2.16 6.20 21.42
N MET A 11 3.38 6.30 21.97
CA MET A 11 4.26 5.16 22.27
C MET A 11 3.93 4.41 23.56
N SER A 12 2.89 4.75 24.32
CA SER A 12 2.63 4.14 25.63
C SER A 12 2.01 2.73 25.58
N ASP A 13 1.62 2.21 24.40
CA ASP A 13 1.02 0.85 24.26
C ASP A 13 1.76 -0.07 23.27
N GLN A 14 2.98 0.28 22.83
CA GLN A 14 3.71 -0.44 21.76
C GLN A 14 4.53 -1.65 22.25
N ASN A 15 4.30 -2.14 23.44
CA ASN A 15 5.07 -3.29 23.93
C ASN A 15 4.48 -4.66 23.53
N THR A 16 3.31 -4.70 22.90
CA THR A 16 2.67 -5.94 22.47
C THR A 16 2.36 -5.90 20.98
N ALA A 17 2.86 -6.88 20.23
CA ALA A 17 2.55 -7.02 18.81
C ALA A 17 1.04 -7.22 18.60
N SER A 18 0.46 -6.54 17.64
CA SER A 18 -0.96 -6.67 17.28
C SER A 18 -1.26 -8.03 16.63
N PHE A 19 -0.32 -8.52 15.84
CA PHE A 19 -0.31 -9.86 15.25
C PHE A 19 1.12 -10.21 14.79
N TYR A 20 1.30 -11.44 14.29
CA TYR A 20 2.60 -11.92 13.82
C TYR A 20 2.49 -12.44 12.38
N ILE A 21 3.52 -12.18 11.57
CA ILE A 21 3.72 -12.84 10.27
C ILE A 21 4.88 -13.82 10.46
N ARG A 22 4.57 -15.09 10.72
CA ARG A 22 5.50 -16.09 11.27
C ARG A 22 6.14 -15.57 12.57
N ASN A 23 7.44 -15.26 12.54
CA ASN A 23 8.21 -14.74 13.68
C ASN A 23 8.36 -13.21 13.67
N ILE A 24 7.82 -12.51 12.70
CA ILE A 24 7.91 -11.05 12.58
C ILE A 24 6.76 -10.41 13.37
N PRO A 25 7.02 -9.69 14.47
CA PRO A 25 5.98 -8.97 15.21
C PRO A 25 5.53 -7.74 14.43
N ILE A 26 4.23 -7.52 14.34
CA ILE A 26 3.65 -6.34 13.70
C ILE A 26 2.99 -5.47 14.76
N PHE A 27 3.44 -4.23 14.85
CA PHE A 27 2.94 -3.21 15.77
C PHE A 27 2.01 -2.26 15.04
N GLY A 28 0.77 -2.15 15.53
CA GLY A 28 -0.29 -1.40 14.85
C GLY A 28 -1.10 -2.29 13.88
N ARG A 29 -2.28 -1.80 13.51
CA ARG A 29 -3.25 -2.55 12.70
C ARG A 29 -3.60 -1.88 11.38
N PHE A 30 -3.08 -0.68 11.09
CA PHE A 30 -3.32 0.05 9.85
C PHE A 30 -2.11 -0.05 8.91
N ILE A 31 -2.35 -0.35 7.64
CA ILE A 31 -1.33 -0.69 6.65
C ILE A 31 -1.56 0.10 5.37
N LEU A 32 -0.53 0.72 4.81
CA LEU A 32 -0.60 1.35 3.49
C LEU A 32 -0.70 0.28 2.39
N ALA A 33 -1.71 0.39 1.53
CA ALA A 33 -1.86 -0.52 0.39
C ALA A 33 -0.81 -0.25 -0.70
N PRO A 34 -0.30 -1.29 -1.37
CA PRO A 34 0.52 -1.11 -2.56
C PRO A 34 -0.30 -0.51 -3.71
N MET A 35 0.14 0.64 -4.23
CA MET A 35 -0.54 1.38 -5.32
C MET A 35 0.49 1.83 -6.34
N ASP A 36 0.40 1.27 -7.54
CA ASP A 36 1.28 1.59 -8.66
C ASP A 36 1.29 3.09 -8.96
N GLY A 37 2.48 3.65 -9.09
CA GLY A 37 2.70 5.07 -9.29
C GLY A 37 2.49 5.94 -8.05
N TYR A 38 2.17 5.41 -6.87
CA TYR A 38 1.91 6.20 -5.66
C TYR A 38 2.75 5.79 -4.45
N THR A 39 2.92 4.49 -4.20
CA THR A 39 3.56 4.01 -2.96
C THR A 39 5.05 3.77 -3.13
N ASP A 40 5.73 4.77 -3.70
CA ASP A 40 7.19 4.86 -3.70
C ASP A 40 7.76 5.01 -2.26
N SER A 41 9.07 4.90 -2.09
CA SER A 41 9.70 5.00 -0.77
C SER A 41 9.35 6.32 -0.04
N PRO A 42 9.34 7.51 -0.67
CA PRO A 42 8.89 8.73 -0.04
C PRO A 42 7.49 8.66 0.58
N MET A 43 6.50 8.14 -0.16
CA MET A 43 5.14 7.99 0.35
C MET A 43 5.07 6.96 1.48
N ARG A 44 5.77 5.82 1.35
CA ARG A 44 5.80 4.79 2.40
C ARG A 44 6.44 5.32 3.69
N LYS A 45 7.56 6.05 3.58
CA LYS A 45 8.23 6.69 4.76
C LYS A 45 7.32 7.67 5.45
N VAL A 46 6.63 8.54 4.71
CA VAL A 46 5.65 9.46 5.30
C VAL A 46 4.56 8.69 6.02
N CYS A 47 3.91 7.70 5.40
CA CYS A 47 2.87 6.91 6.05
C CYS A 47 3.40 6.10 7.24
N LYS A 48 4.63 5.60 7.18
CA LYS A 48 5.30 4.90 8.29
C LYS A 48 5.48 5.81 9.50
N ASN A 49 5.88 7.07 9.29
CA ASN A 49 6.02 8.06 10.35
C ASN A 49 4.68 8.39 11.03
N PHE A 50 3.56 8.18 10.36
CA PHE A 50 2.21 8.33 10.91
C PHE A 50 1.62 7.00 11.44
N GLY A 51 2.36 5.90 11.46
CA GLY A 51 1.93 4.66 12.10
C GLY A 51 1.45 3.56 11.17
N SER A 52 1.70 3.65 9.84
CA SER A 52 1.52 2.49 8.97
C SER A 52 2.42 1.34 9.45
N SER A 53 1.83 0.20 9.83
CA SER A 53 2.55 -0.88 10.50
C SER A 53 3.48 -1.68 9.57
N LEU A 54 3.20 -1.69 8.27
CA LEU A 54 3.98 -2.37 7.23
C LEU A 54 4.24 -1.43 6.05
N SER A 55 5.39 -1.58 5.41
CA SER A 55 5.70 -0.94 4.14
C SER A 55 5.70 -1.97 3.01
N ILE A 56 4.90 -1.73 1.98
CA ILE A 56 4.77 -2.63 0.82
C ILE A 56 5.16 -1.86 -0.43
N SER A 57 6.06 -2.41 -1.25
CA SER A 57 6.44 -1.80 -2.52
C SER A 57 5.26 -1.63 -3.46
N GLU A 58 5.39 -0.78 -4.46
CA GLU A 58 4.57 -0.91 -5.67
C GLU A 58 4.69 -2.34 -6.21
N PHE A 59 3.66 -2.84 -6.90
CA PHE A 59 3.72 -4.20 -7.41
C PHE A 59 4.70 -4.34 -8.58
N LEU A 60 5.72 -5.17 -8.40
CA LEU A 60 6.81 -5.38 -9.33
C LEU A 60 6.46 -6.45 -10.36
N ASN A 61 6.69 -6.14 -11.64
CA ASN A 61 6.50 -7.09 -12.72
C ASN A 61 7.66 -8.10 -12.74
N GLY A 62 7.38 -9.39 -12.62
CA GLY A 62 8.40 -10.43 -12.66
C GLY A 62 9.27 -10.40 -13.93
N ILE A 63 8.72 -9.94 -15.07
CA ILE A 63 9.49 -9.74 -16.31
C ILE A 63 10.55 -8.65 -16.13
N ASP A 64 10.16 -7.51 -15.57
CA ASP A 64 11.05 -6.35 -15.43
C ASP A 64 12.13 -6.63 -14.37
N VAL A 65 11.76 -7.30 -13.28
CA VAL A 65 12.71 -7.75 -12.24
C VAL A 65 13.75 -8.68 -12.84
N THR A 66 13.33 -9.72 -13.57
CA THR A 66 14.28 -10.73 -14.12
C THR A 66 15.19 -10.15 -15.20
N ARG A 67 14.68 -9.22 -16.00
CA ARG A 67 15.43 -8.56 -17.08
C ARG A 67 16.29 -7.39 -16.61
N GLY A 68 16.11 -6.89 -15.39
CA GLY A 68 16.86 -5.74 -14.87
C GLY A 68 16.45 -4.43 -15.56
N HIS A 69 15.14 -4.21 -15.78
CA HIS A 69 14.64 -2.98 -16.40
C HIS A 69 15.10 -1.73 -15.61
N PRO A 70 15.52 -0.63 -16.26
CA PRO A 70 16.04 0.56 -15.58
C PRO A 70 15.14 1.14 -14.48
N HIS A 71 13.81 1.15 -14.68
CA HIS A 71 12.85 1.59 -13.67
C HIS A 71 12.80 0.71 -12.41
N PHE A 72 13.23 -0.55 -12.52
CA PHE A 72 13.28 -1.48 -11.39
C PHE A 72 14.10 -0.92 -10.22
N LYS A 73 15.23 -0.26 -10.49
CA LYS A 73 16.12 0.28 -9.45
C LYS A 73 15.39 1.27 -8.51
N THR A 74 14.53 2.11 -9.06
CA THR A 74 13.75 3.09 -8.27
C THR A 74 12.53 2.46 -7.60
N GLN A 75 11.83 1.56 -8.32
CA GLN A 75 10.65 0.87 -7.78
C GLN A 75 10.99 -0.12 -6.66
N SER A 76 12.18 -0.74 -6.71
CA SER A 76 12.65 -1.67 -5.68
C SER A 76 13.40 -0.99 -4.53
N TYR A 77 13.64 0.32 -4.60
CA TYR A 77 14.32 1.03 -3.52
C TYR A 77 13.47 1.06 -2.25
N PHE A 78 14.08 0.74 -1.12
CA PHE A 78 13.54 0.95 0.22
C PHE A 78 14.66 1.34 1.18
N ASP A 79 14.29 1.96 2.28
CA ASP A 79 15.16 2.39 3.36
C ASP A 79 14.92 1.54 4.61
N GLU A 80 15.93 1.33 5.44
CA GLU A 80 15.83 0.53 6.67
C GLU A 80 14.72 1.01 7.62
N SER A 81 14.41 2.31 7.61
CA SER A 81 13.31 2.89 8.41
C SER A 81 11.91 2.42 7.96
N GLU A 82 11.81 1.80 6.78
CA GLU A 82 10.55 1.28 6.26
C GLU A 82 10.21 -0.13 6.77
N ARG A 83 11.13 -0.80 7.50
CA ARG A 83 10.90 -2.17 8.00
C ARG A 83 9.75 -2.25 9.02
N PRO A 84 8.98 -3.37 9.06
CA PRO A 84 9.06 -4.52 8.15
C PRO A 84 8.66 -4.15 6.72
N PHE A 85 9.50 -4.56 5.74
CA PHE A 85 9.33 -4.21 4.34
C PHE A 85 9.00 -5.42 3.47
N ILE A 86 8.05 -5.24 2.54
CA ILE A 86 7.51 -6.28 1.68
C ILE A 86 7.70 -5.92 0.22
N TYR A 87 8.31 -6.80 -0.57
CA TYR A 87 8.19 -6.71 -2.04
C TYR A 87 6.94 -7.42 -2.51
N GLN A 88 6.06 -6.71 -3.22
CA GLN A 88 4.91 -7.31 -3.87
C GLN A 88 5.22 -7.58 -5.35
N ILE A 89 5.01 -8.82 -5.79
CA ILE A 89 5.30 -9.28 -7.16
C ILE A 89 4.02 -9.72 -7.86
N TYR A 90 3.94 -9.46 -9.17
CA TYR A 90 2.94 -10.07 -10.04
C TYR A 90 3.61 -10.70 -11.26
N ASP A 91 3.15 -11.88 -11.63
CA ASP A 91 3.52 -12.59 -12.86
C ASP A 91 2.45 -13.62 -13.20
N ASP A 92 2.50 -14.17 -14.44
CA ASP A 92 1.65 -15.25 -14.92
C ASP A 92 2.40 -16.59 -15.12
N GLN A 93 3.74 -16.59 -14.94
CA GLN A 93 4.60 -17.76 -15.11
C GLN A 93 5.27 -18.15 -13.79
N PRO A 94 5.00 -19.35 -13.24
CA PRO A 94 5.55 -19.77 -11.94
C PRO A 94 7.08 -19.71 -11.87
N ALA A 95 7.79 -20.22 -12.87
CA ALA A 95 9.25 -20.21 -12.88
C ALA A 95 9.83 -18.78 -12.89
N ARG A 96 9.22 -17.85 -13.62
CA ARG A 96 9.64 -16.44 -13.64
C ARG A 96 9.29 -15.73 -12.36
N PHE A 97 8.14 -16.08 -11.74
CA PHE A 97 7.77 -15.57 -10.42
C PHE A 97 8.83 -15.92 -9.38
N LEU A 98 9.24 -17.19 -9.32
CA LEU A 98 10.31 -17.64 -8.43
C LEU A 98 11.64 -16.94 -8.72
N ALA A 99 12.04 -16.86 -9.98
CA ALA A 99 13.29 -16.19 -10.35
C ALA A 99 13.28 -14.70 -9.94
N ALA A 100 12.15 -14.00 -10.09
CA ALA A 100 11.99 -12.62 -9.64
C ALA A 100 12.06 -12.52 -8.10
N ALA A 101 11.40 -13.41 -7.38
CA ALA A 101 11.40 -13.42 -5.92
C ALA A 101 12.79 -13.70 -5.34
N LEU A 102 13.53 -14.65 -5.89
CA LEU A 102 14.92 -14.93 -5.49
C LEU A 102 15.83 -13.73 -5.71
N LYS A 103 15.72 -13.07 -6.86
CA LYS A 103 16.47 -11.85 -7.15
C LYS A 103 16.14 -10.70 -6.20
N LEU A 104 14.87 -10.53 -5.84
CA LEU A 104 14.42 -9.54 -4.85
C LEU A 104 14.90 -9.89 -3.44
N ALA A 105 14.98 -11.16 -3.10
CA ALA A 105 15.47 -11.62 -1.80
C ALA A 105 16.94 -11.23 -1.55
N GLU A 106 17.74 -11.00 -2.60
CA GLU A 106 19.12 -10.48 -2.49
C GLU A 106 19.17 -9.08 -1.85
N HIS A 107 18.09 -8.30 -1.96
CA HIS A 107 17.94 -6.99 -1.29
C HIS A 107 17.49 -7.11 0.17
N GLN A 108 17.35 -8.32 0.71
CA GLN A 108 17.00 -8.61 2.09
C GLN A 108 15.68 -7.95 2.57
N PRO A 109 14.56 -8.08 1.83
CA PRO A 109 13.26 -7.69 2.36
C PRO A 109 12.87 -8.60 3.53
N ASP A 110 11.91 -8.17 4.34
CA ASP A 110 11.39 -9.01 5.42
C ASP A 110 10.39 -10.05 4.89
N ILE A 111 9.66 -9.75 3.81
CA ILE A 111 8.57 -10.56 3.28
C ILE A 111 8.51 -10.42 1.74
N ILE A 112 8.07 -11.48 1.06
CA ILE A 112 7.62 -11.43 -0.34
C ILE A 112 6.10 -11.59 -0.39
N ASP A 113 5.39 -10.75 -1.15
CA ASP A 113 3.94 -10.81 -1.31
C ASP A 113 3.53 -11.15 -2.75
N ILE A 114 2.55 -12.04 -2.89
CA ILE A 114 1.97 -12.46 -4.16
C ILE A 114 0.79 -11.55 -4.50
N ASN A 115 0.88 -10.80 -5.59
CA ASN A 115 -0.26 -10.01 -6.07
C ASN A 115 -1.24 -10.89 -6.86
N LEU A 116 -2.38 -11.20 -6.26
CA LEU A 116 -3.53 -11.87 -6.87
C LEU A 116 -4.74 -10.91 -7.01
N GLY A 117 -4.50 -9.59 -6.94
CA GLY A 117 -5.57 -8.59 -6.86
C GLY A 117 -5.55 -7.51 -7.93
N CYS A 118 -4.46 -7.32 -8.69
CA CYS A 118 -4.39 -6.28 -9.71
C CYS A 118 -5.47 -6.48 -10.78
N SER A 119 -6.37 -5.49 -10.93
CA SER A 119 -7.50 -5.54 -11.86
C SER A 119 -7.20 -4.86 -13.20
N ALA A 120 -6.04 -4.23 -13.37
CA ALA A 120 -5.63 -3.58 -14.60
C ALA A 120 -5.71 -4.56 -15.79
N LYS A 121 -6.32 -4.12 -16.90
CA LYS A 121 -6.60 -4.99 -18.04
C LYS A 121 -5.35 -5.61 -18.66
N ASN A 122 -4.27 -4.84 -18.77
CA ASN A 122 -2.97 -5.30 -19.26
C ASN A 122 -2.32 -6.38 -18.38
N VAL A 123 -2.59 -6.37 -17.07
CA VAL A 123 -2.10 -7.39 -16.13
C VAL A 123 -3.03 -8.59 -16.10
N SER A 124 -4.31 -8.38 -15.80
CA SER A 124 -5.26 -9.46 -15.53
C SER A 124 -5.65 -10.27 -16.79
N ASN A 125 -5.67 -9.64 -17.97
CA ASN A 125 -6.01 -10.35 -19.21
C ASN A 125 -4.90 -11.31 -19.66
N ARG A 126 -3.63 -11.04 -19.34
CA ARG A 126 -2.54 -11.99 -19.59
C ARG A 126 -2.47 -13.15 -18.58
N GLY A 127 -3.34 -13.15 -17.56
CA GLY A 127 -3.38 -14.19 -16.53
C GLY A 127 -2.59 -13.90 -15.27
N ALA A 128 -2.05 -12.68 -15.10
CA ALA A 128 -1.34 -12.23 -13.89
C ALA A 128 -2.27 -11.47 -12.94
N GLY A 129 -1.83 -11.17 -11.72
CA GLY A 129 -2.62 -10.48 -10.72
C GLY A 129 -3.97 -11.17 -10.48
N ALA A 130 -5.08 -10.44 -10.54
CA ALA A 130 -6.41 -11.03 -10.39
C ALA A 130 -6.77 -12.05 -11.50
N GLY A 131 -6.04 -12.10 -12.61
CA GLY A 131 -6.19 -13.11 -13.64
C GLY A 131 -5.85 -14.52 -13.19
N LEU A 132 -4.94 -14.66 -12.19
CA LEU A 132 -4.58 -15.94 -11.58
C LEU A 132 -5.74 -16.58 -10.82
N LEU A 133 -6.70 -15.81 -10.29
CA LEU A 133 -7.85 -16.35 -9.56
C LEU A 133 -8.69 -17.35 -10.40
N ARG A 134 -8.57 -17.31 -11.72
CA ARG A 134 -9.20 -18.27 -12.63
C ARG A 134 -8.43 -19.61 -12.78
N ASN A 135 -7.25 -19.70 -12.16
CA ASN A 135 -6.41 -20.89 -12.22
C ASN A 135 -5.80 -21.22 -10.86
N PRO A 136 -6.58 -21.83 -9.95
CA PRO A 136 -6.11 -22.19 -8.60
C PRO A 136 -4.87 -23.08 -8.61
N ALA A 137 -4.76 -24.02 -9.56
CA ALA A 137 -3.59 -24.90 -9.65
C ALA A 137 -2.29 -24.11 -9.87
N LYS A 138 -2.34 -23.07 -10.70
CA LYS A 138 -1.18 -22.19 -10.92
C LYS A 138 -0.86 -21.34 -9.67
N ILE A 139 -1.88 -20.94 -8.90
CA ILE A 139 -1.66 -20.24 -7.63
C ILE A 139 -0.93 -21.18 -6.65
N ALA A 140 -1.36 -22.44 -6.55
CA ALA A 140 -0.70 -23.44 -5.70
C ALA A 140 0.77 -23.67 -6.12
N GLU A 141 1.03 -23.78 -7.41
CA GLU A 141 2.39 -23.91 -7.96
C GLU A 141 3.28 -22.72 -7.58
N ILE A 142 2.79 -21.49 -7.77
CA ILE A 142 3.53 -20.27 -7.41
C ILE A 142 3.76 -20.21 -5.90
N ALA A 143 2.70 -20.33 -5.10
CA ALA A 143 2.78 -20.21 -3.64
C ALA A 143 3.68 -21.27 -3.03
N GLY A 144 3.48 -22.55 -3.41
CA GLY A 144 4.31 -23.66 -2.94
C GLY A 144 5.78 -23.51 -3.32
N SER A 145 6.05 -23.13 -4.57
CA SER A 145 7.43 -22.88 -5.03
C SER A 145 8.12 -21.77 -4.24
N LEU A 146 7.43 -20.65 -3.99
CA LEU A 146 8.00 -19.54 -3.20
C LEU A 146 8.25 -19.94 -1.76
N VAL A 147 7.29 -20.57 -1.09
CA VAL A 147 7.41 -20.99 0.31
C VAL A 147 8.54 -22.02 0.51
N GLN A 148 8.76 -22.91 -0.47
CA GLN A 148 9.83 -23.92 -0.40
C GLN A 148 11.23 -23.34 -0.63
N ASN A 149 11.35 -22.28 -1.44
CA ASN A 149 12.65 -21.76 -1.89
C ASN A 149 13.09 -20.45 -1.22
N LEU A 150 12.19 -19.76 -0.47
CA LEU A 150 12.53 -18.53 0.22
C LEU A 150 12.69 -18.77 1.73
N PRO A 151 13.74 -18.25 2.38
CA PRO A 151 13.92 -18.35 3.82
C PRO A 151 13.01 -17.39 4.62
N ILE A 152 12.40 -16.42 3.95
CA ILE A 152 11.54 -15.38 4.52
C ILE A 152 10.05 -15.72 4.31
N PRO A 153 9.12 -15.15 5.11
CA PRO A 153 7.69 -15.34 4.92
C PRO A 153 7.21 -14.96 3.53
N VAL A 154 6.21 -15.71 3.04
CA VAL A 154 5.46 -15.34 1.83
C VAL A 154 4.03 -15.03 2.23
N THR A 155 3.49 -13.92 1.69
CA THR A 155 2.11 -13.46 1.90
C THR A 155 1.38 -13.35 0.56
N ALA A 156 0.07 -13.12 0.58
CA ALA A 156 -0.70 -12.95 -0.65
C ALA A 156 -1.79 -11.89 -0.50
N LYS A 157 -2.00 -11.08 -1.55
CA LYS A 157 -3.11 -10.14 -1.62
C LYS A 157 -4.08 -10.56 -2.72
N ILE A 158 -5.32 -10.87 -2.33
CA ILE A 158 -6.38 -11.43 -3.19
C ILE A 158 -7.54 -10.46 -3.40
N ARG A 159 -8.40 -10.80 -4.35
CA ARG A 159 -9.78 -10.32 -4.51
C ARG A 159 -10.76 -11.48 -4.34
N LEU A 160 -12.08 -11.19 -4.35
CA LEU A 160 -13.13 -12.19 -4.14
C LEU A 160 -13.25 -13.21 -5.29
N GLY A 161 -12.72 -12.88 -6.46
CA GLY A 161 -12.78 -13.69 -7.66
C GLY A 161 -12.65 -12.83 -8.92
N TRP A 162 -12.88 -13.45 -10.09
CA TRP A 162 -12.87 -12.73 -11.38
C TRP A 162 -14.09 -11.84 -11.54
N ASP A 163 -15.28 -12.37 -11.28
CA ASP A 163 -16.57 -11.67 -11.25
C ASP A 163 -17.51 -12.34 -10.22
N GLU A 164 -18.72 -11.82 -10.10
CA GLU A 164 -19.69 -12.25 -9.10
C GLU A 164 -20.17 -13.70 -9.29
N GLN A 165 -20.08 -14.25 -10.53
CA GLN A 165 -20.45 -15.64 -10.85
C GLN A 165 -19.32 -16.63 -10.56
N THR A 166 -18.09 -16.15 -10.46
CA THR A 166 -16.89 -16.97 -10.29
C THR A 166 -16.06 -16.54 -9.06
N GLU A 167 -16.74 -16.14 -7.99
CA GLU A 167 -16.10 -15.90 -6.71
C GLU A 167 -15.57 -17.21 -6.14
N ASN A 168 -14.31 -17.19 -5.70
CA ASN A 168 -13.61 -18.36 -5.16
C ASN A 168 -12.63 -18.00 -4.05
N TYR A 169 -12.83 -16.85 -3.39
CA TYR A 169 -11.92 -16.33 -2.36
C TYR A 169 -11.72 -17.29 -1.17
N LEU A 170 -12.73 -18.07 -0.77
CA LEU A 170 -12.60 -19.05 0.30
C LEU A 170 -11.72 -20.22 -0.11
N ASP A 171 -11.96 -20.78 -1.30
CA ASP A 171 -11.13 -21.88 -1.82
C ASP A 171 -9.68 -21.43 -2.00
N ILE A 172 -9.48 -20.19 -2.48
CA ILE A 172 -8.14 -19.60 -2.63
C ILE A 172 -7.50 -19.34 -1.27
N ALA A 173 -8.25 -18.91 -0.26
CA ALA A 173 -7.71 -18.67 1.09
C ALA A 173 -7.21 -19.98 1.72
N HIS A 174 -8.01 -21.08 1.65
CA HIS A 174 -7.58 -22.39 2.09
C HIS A 174 -6.36 -22.91 1.31
N LEU A 175 -6.39 -22.79 -0.02
CA LEU A 175 -5.28 -23.19 -0.87
C LEU A 175 -3.97 -22.49 -0.49
N LEU A 176 -4.03 -21.17 -0.23
CA LEU A 176 -2.87 -20.37 0.15
C LEU A 176 -2.34 -20.79 1.54
N GLU A 177 -3.23 -21.01 2.52
CA GLU A 177 -2.84 -21.50 3.84
C GLU A 177 -2.19 -22.89 3.75
N ASP A 178 -2.78 -23.82 2.99
CA ASP A 178 -2.24 -25.17 2.77
C ASP A 178 -0.86 -25.13 2.07
N CYS A 179 -0.60 -24.15 1.20
CA CYS A 179 0.71 -23.93 0.60
C CYS A 179 1.74 -23.31 1.56
N GLY A 180 1.33 -22.90 2.79
CA GLY A 180 2.23 -22.30 3.78
C GLY A 180 2.36 -20.77 3.68
N ILE A 181 1.42 -20.09 3.03
CA ILE A 181 1.33 -18.62 3.05
C ILE A 181 1.10 -18.15 4.49
N SER A 182 1.74 -17.04 4.85
CA SER A 182 1.83 -16.60 6.25
C SER A 182 0.85 -15.48 6.61
N LEU A 183 0.18 -14.88 5.63
CA LEU A 183 -0.84 -13.83 5.79
C LEU A 183 -1.60 -13.64 4.47
N ILE A 184 -2.89 -13.37 4.56
CA ILE A 184 -3.73 -13.03 3.40
C ILE A 184 -4.32 -11.63 3.56
N THR A 185 -4.17 -10.79 2.53
CA THR A 185 -4.91 -9.51 2.42
C THR A 185 -6.08 -9.68 1.47
N VAL A 186 -7.29 -9.35 1.91
CA VAL A 186 -8.52 -9.51 1.12
C VAL A 186 -9.05 -8.16 0.68
N HIS A 187 -8.97 -7.83 -0.60
CA HIS A 187 -9.74 -6.72 -1.16
C HIS A 187 -11.16 -7.23 -1.46
N ALA A 188 -12.13 -6.76 -0.71
CA ALA A 188 -13.51 -7.25 -0.69
C ALA A 188 -14.34 -6.83 -1.93
N ARG A 189 -13.76 -6.96 -3.12
CA ARG A 189 -14.36 -6.77 -4.45
C ARG A 189 -13.86 -7.83 -5.43
N THR A 190 -14.67 -8.12 -6.44
CA THR A 190 -14.22 -8.93 -7.59
C THR A 190 -13.28 -8.13 -8.50
N ARG A 191 -12.58 -8.80 -9.42
CA ARG A 191 -11.77 -8.13 -10.45
C ARG A 191 -12.64 -7.26 -11.36
N LYS A 192 -13.83 -7.72 -11.71
CA LYS A 192 -14.76 -7.02 -12.62
C LYS A 192 -15.31 -5.72 -12.01
N GLN A 193 -15.59 -5.71 -10.71
CA GLN A 193 -15.98 -4.50 -9.99
C GLN A 193 -14.85 -3.45 -9.97
N ALA A 194 -13.59 -3.85 -10.05
CA ALA A 194 -12.43 -2.96 -9.94
C ALA A 194 -12.52 -2.05 -8.70
N PHE A 195 -13.06 -0.84 -8.83
CA PHE A 195 -13.27 0.14 -7.74
C PHE A 195 -14.71 0.64 -7.66
N THR A 196 -15.62 0.03 -8.43
CA THR A 196 -17.05 0.40 -8.44
C THR A 196 -17.85 -0.42 -7.42
N GLY A 197 -19.06 0.03 -7.10
CA GLY A 197 -19.89 -0.60 -6.08
C GLY A 197 -19.29 -0.49 -4.68
N GLN A 198 -19.81 -1.28 -3.74
CA GLN A 198 -19.35 -1.34 -2.35
C GLN A 198 -18.47 -2.58 -2.13
N ALA A 199 -17.46 -2.46 -1.28
CA ALA A 199 -16.67 -3.58 -0.81
C ALA A 199 -17.51 -4.43 0.16
N ARG A 200 -17.58 -5.74 -0.08
CA ARG A 200 -18.37 -6.68 0.75
C ARG A 200 -17.55 -7.14 1.96
N TRP A 201 -17.60 -6.37 3.04
CA TRP A 201 -16.81 -6.67 4.24
C TRP A 201 -17.13 -8.02 4.87
N SER A 202 -18.36 -8.56 4.70
CA SER A 202 -18.70 -9.91 5.16
C SER A 202 -17.77 -10.99 4.58
N ALA A 203 -17.28 -10.81 3.35
CA ALA A 203 -16.31 -11.74 2.76
C ALA A 203 -14.95 -11.73 3.50
N ILE A 204 -14.56 -10.61 4.12
CA ILE A 204 -13.37 -10.54 4.98
C ILE A 204 -13.61 -11.38 6.24
N THR A 205 -14.79 -11.25 6.85
CA THR A 205 -15.20 -12.08 8.01
C THR A 205 -15.16 -13.55 7.67
N GLU A 206 -15.71 -13.94 6.53
CA GLU A 206 -15.76 -15.32 6.08
C GLU A 206 -14.34 -15.90 5.90
N VAL A 207 -13.41 -15.14 5.28
CA VAL A 207 -12.00 -15.56 5.17
C VAL A 207 -11.35 -15.65 6.55
N LYS A 208 -11.57 -14.66 7.44
CA LYS A 208 -11.00 -14.67 8.79
C LYS A 208 -11.44 -15.88 9.60
N GLN A 209 -12.67 -16.33 9.41
CA GLN A 209 -13.19 -17.54 10.07
C GLN A 209 -12.70 -18.83 9.43
N ALA A 210 -12.34 -18.80 8.14
CA ALA A 210 -11.95 -19.98 7.37
C ALA A 210 -10.47 -20.36 7.55
N VAL A 211 -9.57 -19.39 7.84
CA VAL A 211 -8.13 -19.63 7.97
C VAL A 211 -7.60 -19.28 9.37
N ARG A 212 -6.45 -19.84 9.73
CA ARG A 212 -5.78 -19.59 11.01
C ARG A 212 -4.73 -18.50 10.93
N ILE A 213 -4.18 -18.25 9.72
CA ILE A 213 -3.20 -17.22 9.47
C ILE A 213 -3.84 -15.83 9.57
N PRO A 214 -3.06 -14.76 9.82
CA PRO A 214 -3.58 -13.41 9.87
C PRO A 214 -4.27 -13.00 8.57
N VAL A 215 -5.38 -12.25 8.72
CA VAL A 215 -6.16 -11.70 7.59
C VAL A 215 -6.22 -10.20 7.71
N ILE A 216 -5.85 -9.51 6.63
CA ILE A 216 -5.94 -8.05 6.50
C ILE A 216 -7.14 -7.70 5.61
N GLY A 217 -8.05 -6.87 6.14
CA GLY A 217 -9.19 -6.36 5.39
C GLY A 217 -8.81 -5.16 4.51
N ASN A 218 -9.39 -5.07 3.31
CA ASN A 218 -9.17 -3.96 2.38
C ASN A 218 -10.41 -3.64 1.58
N GLY A 219 -10.69 -2.35 1.40
CA GLY A 219 -11.78 -1.82 0.57
C GLY A 219 -12.69 -0.85 1.31
N ASP A 220 -12.95 0.32 0.71
CA ASP A 220 -13.86 1.38 1.19
C ASP A 220 -13.57 1.97 2.58
N VAL A 221 -12.36 1.86 3.05
CA VAL A 221 -11.88 2.60 4.22
C VAL A 221 -11.44 3.97 3.73
N VAL A 222 -12.17 5.01 4.10
CA VAL A 222 -11.94 6.41 3.68
C VAL A 222 -11.61 7.34 4.84
N SER A 223 -11.79 6.87 6.10
CA SER A 223 -11.47 7.57 7.33
C SER A 223 -10.85 6.62 8.35
N TYR A 224 -10.24 7.17 9.41
CA TYR A 224 -9.78 6.37 10.54
C TYR A 224 -10.93 5.58 11.19
N ALA A 225 -12.10 6.23 11.36
CA ALA A 225 -13.29 5.59 11.92
C ALA A 225 -13.77 4.40 11.07
N ASP A 226 -13.70 4.46 9.75
CA ASP A 226 -14.00 3.31 8.89
C ASP A 226 -13.04 2.15 9.12
N GLY A 227 -11.75 2.45 9.37
CA GLY A 227 -10.76 1.43 9.69
C GLY A 227 -11.09 0.71 11.00
N ILE A 228 -11.44 1.44 12.05
CA ILE A 228 -11.88 0.85 13.33
C ILE A 228 -13.14 0.01 13.12
N ARG A 229 -14.13 0.54 12.40
CA ARG A 229 -15.36 -0.18 12.08
C ARG A 229 -15.08 -1.50 11.33
N MET A 230 -14.16 -1.50 10.34
CA MET A 230 -13.78 -2.73 9.63
C MET A 230 -13.19 -3.76 10.60
N LEU A 231 -12.32 -3.35 11.53
CA LEU A 231 -11.76 -4.25 12.54
C LEU A 231 -12.86 -4.87 13.40
N ASP A 232 -13.81 -4.05 13.86
CA ASP A 232 -14.90 -4.49 14.77
C ASP A 232 -15.91 -5.39 14.05
N GLU A 233 -16.31 -5.03 12.83
CA GLU A 233 -17.32 -5.77 12.06
C GLU A 233 -16.78 -7.09 11.51
N THR A 234 -15.49 -7.13 11.13
CA THR A 234 -14.96 -8.30 10.41
C THR A 234 -14.07 -9.21 11.25
N GLY A 235 -13.55 -8.70 12.37
CA GLY A 235 -12.60 -9.44 13.20
C GLY A 235 -11.23 -9.64 12.53
N CYS A 236 -10.92 -8.95 11.41
CA CYS A 236 -9.63 -9.06 10.75
C CYS A 236 -8.49 -8.54 11.65
N ASP A 237 -7.27 -9.00 11.43
CA ASP A 237 -6.10 -8.68 12.26
C ASP A 237 -5.57 -7.27 12.00
N GLY A 238 -5.80 -6.74 10.79
CA GLY A 238 -5.45 -5.38 10.41
C GLY A 238 -6.23 -4.89 9.21
N VAL A 239 -6.08 -3.60 8.90
CA VAL A 239 -6.81 -2.90 7.82
C VAL A 239 -5.83 -2.26 6.86
N MET A 240 -5.99 -2.58 5.57
CA MET A 240 -5.18 -2.00 4.52
C MET A 240 -5.92 -0.83 3.87
N ILE A 241 -5.27 0.34 3.83
CA ILE A 241 -5.83 1.60 3.35
C ILE A 241 -5.12 2.01 2.07
N GLY A 242 -5.87 2.23 0.99
CA GLY A 242 -5.31 2.66 -0.29
C GLY A 242 -5.52 4.16 -0.54
N ARG A 243 -6.42 4.48 -1.45
CA ARG A 243 -6.63 5.83 -1.99
C ARG A 243 -6.85 6.93 -0.94
N ALA A 244 -7.44 6.58 0.19
CA ALA A 244 -7.69 7.52 1.29
C ALA A 244 -6.40 7.99 1.99
N ALA A 245 -5.31 7.25 1.89
CA ALA A 245 -4.02 7.64 2.44
C ALA A 245 -3.26 8.66 1.57
N ILE A 246 -3.64 8.82 0.29
CA ILE A 246 -2.97 9.76 -0.62
C ILE A 246 -3.33 11.19 -0.20
N GLY A 247 -2.35 11.96 0.28
CA GLY A 247 -2.56 13.30 0.82
C GLY A 247 -3.24 13.31 2.20
N ASN A 248 -3.35 12.15 2.85
CA ASN A 248 -3.90 11.98 4.20
C ASN A 248 -3.15 10.87 4.98
N PRO A 249 -1.83 11.03 5.23
CA PRO A 249 -1.10 10.04 6.03
C PRO A 249 -1.57 9.97 7.48
N TRP A 250 -2.23 10.99 7.98
CA TRP A 250 -2.79 11.05 9.35
C TRP A 250 -3.82 9.96 9.65
N ILE A 251 -4.42 9.37 8.60
CA ILE A 251 -5.35 8.25 8.73
C ILE A 251 -4.73 7.04 9.48
N PHE A 252 -3.39 6.95 9.51
CA PHE A 252 -2.67 5.90 10.25
C PHE A 252 -2.44 6.25 11.72
N SER A 253 -2.60 7.52 12.12
CA SER A 253 -2.38 8.02 13.50
C SER A 253 -3.66 8.45 14.22
N GLY A 254 -4.83 8.11 13.69
CA GLY A 254 -6.10 8.39 14.36
C GLY A 254 -6.76 9.71 13.98
N SER A 255 -6.25 10.41 12.97
CA SER A 255 -6.79 11.68 12.48
C SER A 255 -7.11 11.61 10.99
N ASP A 256 -7.88 12.55 10.51
CA ASP A 256 -8.18 12.69 9.09
C ASP A 256 -7.72 14.07 8.58
N ARG A 257 -7.43 14.18 7.28
CA ARG A 257 -6.93 15.39 6.63
C ARG A 257 -7.71 16.67 6.98
N LYS A 258 -9.03 16.56 7.22
CA LYS A 258 -9.91 17.68 7.57
C LYS A 258 -9.60 18.30 8.94
N ASP A 259 -9.00 17.51 9.85
CA ASP A 259 -8.71 17.88 11.24
C ASP A 259 -7.29 18.49 11.41
N ILE A 260 -6.53 18.58 10.30
CA ILE A 260 -5.12 18.97 10.31
C ILE A 260 -4.96 20.47 10.05
N ASP A 261 -4.17 21.13 10.89
CA ASP A 261 -3.87 22.55 10.73
C ASP A 261 -2.95 22.83 9.53
N ASN A 262 -2.85 24.10 9.16
CA ASN A 262 -2.07 24.57 8.02
C ASN A 262 -0.57 24.31 8.17
N GLY A 263 -0.03 24.48 9.39
CA GLY A 263 1.40 24.30 9.66
C GLY A 263 1.82 22.85 9.53
N GLU A 264 1.04 21.93 10.10
CA GLU A 264 1.30 20.48 9.96
C GLU A 264 1.13 20.00 8.53
N LEU A 265 0.10 20.48 7.81
CA LEU A 265 -0.08 20.18 6.40
C LEU A 265 1.15 20.58 5.58
N LEU A 266 1.63 21.81 5.73
CA LEU A 266 2.80 22.31 5.01
C LEU A 266 4.06 21.51 5.36
N ALA A 267 4.23 21.14 6.63
CA ALA A 267 5.36 20.34 7.09
C ALA A 267 5.40 18.96 6.44
N VAL A 268 4.24 18.29 6.34
CA VAL A 268 4.14 16.95 5.68
C VAL A 268 4.36 17.06 4.17
N ILE A 269 3.78 18.04 3.50
CA ILE A 269 4.01 18.32 2.07
C ILE A 269 5.50 18.54 1.80
N THR A 270 6.16 19.38 2.62
CA THR A 270 7.59 19.69 2.53
C THR A 270 8.44 18.44 2.73
N SER A 271 8.13 17.64 3.76
CA SER A 271 8.84 16.40 4.06
C SER A 271 8.76 15.41 2.90
N GLN A 272 7.56 15.18 2.36
CA GLN A 272 7.40 14.24 1.24
C GLN A 272 8.10 14.73 -0.03
N LEU A 273 7.99 16.02 -0.36
CA LEU A 273 8.68 16.57 -1.54
C LEU A 273 10.19 16.44 -1.42
N ASN A 274 10.76 16.75 -0.24
CA ASN A 274 12.21 16.61 0.00
C ASN A 274 12.67 15.15 -0.17
N LEU A 275 11.96 14.18 0.41
CA LEU A 275 12.24 12.76 0.21
C LEU A 275 12.17 12.36 -1.27
N MET A 276 11.24 12.93 -2.04
CA MET A 276 11.17 12.70 -3.48
C MET A 276 12.32 13.35 -4.24
N VAL A 277 12.78 14.54 -3.83
CA VAL A 277 13.96 15.20 -4.41
C VAL A 277 15.21 14.36 -4.16
N ASP A 278 15.34 13.79 -2.96
CA ASP A 278 16.47 12.92 -2.62
C ASP A 278 16.48 11.63 -3.46
N LEU A 279 15.31 11.04 -3.72
CA LEU A 279 15.19 9.79 -4.48
C LEU A 279 15.31 9.98 -6.00
N TYR A 280 14.63 10.99 -6.55
CA TYR A 280 14.47 11.18 -8.00
C TYR A 280 15.32 12.31 -8.58
N GLY A 281 15.87 13.17 -7.74
CA GLY A 281 16.43 14.46 -8.13
C GLY A 281 15.35 15.51 -8.43
N PRO A 282 15.71 16.80 -8.39
CA PRO A 282 14.74 17.92 -8.46
C PRO A 282 13.93 17.96 -9.77
N GLY A 283 14.53 17.57 -10.89
CA GLY A 283 13.86 17.60 -12.19
C GLY A 283 12.72 16.59 -12.36
N ILE A 284 12.78 15.45 -11.65
CA ILE A 284 11.76 14.38 -11.73
C ILE A 284 10.80 14.47 -10.53
N ALA A 285 11.30 14.86 -9.36
CA ALA A 285 10.52 14.87 -8.13
C ALA A 285 9.24 15.70 -8.24
N VAL A 286 9.30 16.94 -8.73
CA VAL A 286 8.14 17.83 -8.83
C VAL A 286 7.06 17.28 -9.76
N PRO A 287 7.34 16.84 -10.99
CA PRO A 287 6.35 16.18 -11.84
C PRO A 287 5.67 14.97 -11.19
N VAL A 288 6.46 14.12 -10.54
CA VAL A 288 5.94 12.91 -9.86
C VAL A 288 5.13 13.27 -8.62
N PHE A 289 5.52 14.32 -7.89
CA PHE A 289 4.83 14.77 -6.68
C PHE A 289 3.44 15.36 -6.94
N ARG A 290 3.18 15.92 -8.12
CA ARG A 290 1.92 16.61 -8.45
C ARG A 290 0.66 15.80 -8.14
N LYS A 291 0.69 14.49 -8.37
CA LYS A 291 -0.43 13.59 -8.07
C LYS A 291 -0.74 13.47 -6.57
N HIS A 292 0.29 13.57 -5.70
CA HIS A 292 0.13 13.64 -4.25
C HIS A 292 -0.36 15.03 -3.83
N LEU A 293 0.23 16.07 -4.39
CA LEU A 293 -0.10 17.46 -4.09
C LEU A 293 -1.57 17.78 -4.32
N VAL A 294 -2.16 17.29 -5.42
CA VAL A 294 -3.60 17.44 -5.70
C VAL A 294 -4.46 16.93 -4.53
N ARG A 295 -4.03 15.87 -3.88
CA ARG A 295 -4.75 15.28 -2.74
C ARG A 295 -4.53 16.05 -1.45
N TYR A 296 -3.30 16.49 -1.17
CA TYR A 296 -3.01 17.36 -0.04
C TYR A 296 -3.80 18.68 -0.10
N LEU A 297 -3.85 19.29 -1.28
CA LEU A 297 -4.51 20.57 -1.51
C LEU A 297 -5.98 20.42 -1.98
N GLN A 298 -6.62 19.29 -1.69
CA GLN A 298 -8.04 19.11 -2.01
C GLN A 298 -8.88 20.18 -1.33
N GLY A 299 -9.70 20.90 -2.12
CA GLY A 299 -10.48 22.04 -1.66
C GLY A 299 -9.77 23.40 -1.76
N LEU A 300 -8.44 23.43 -1.89
CA LEU A 300 -7.67 24.66 -2.12
C LEU A 300 -7.42 24.93 -3.61
N LEU A 301 -7.27 23.89 -4.41
CA LEU A 301 -7.13 23.98 -5.88
C LEU A 301 -8.50 24.15 -6.55
N ASN A 302 -9.24 25.20 -6.18
CA ASN A 302 -10.64 25.40 -6.58
C ASN A 302 -10.82 26.09 -7.93
N THR A 303 -9.77 26.76 -8.48
CA THR A 303 -9.82 27.40 -9.78
C THR A 303 -8.83 26.78 -10.77
N SER A 304 -9.13 26.92 -12.08
CA SER A 304 -8.21 26.49 -13.14
C SER A 304 -6.92 27.30 -13.18
N GLU A 305 -6.96 28.55 -12.71
CA GLU A 305 -5.82 29.46 -12.64
C GLU A 305 -4.84 29.01 -11.56
N ILE A 306 -5.29 28.78 -10.32
CA ILE A 306 -4.46 28.25 -9.21
C ILE A 306 -3.81 26.93 -9.61
N ARG A 307 -4.58 26.01 -10.21
CA ARG A 307 -4.02 24.73 -10.70
C ARG A 307 -2.93 24.95 -11.75
N ARG A 308 -3.16 25.85 -12.71
CA ARG A 308 -2.19 26.14 -13.77
C ARG A 308 -0.90 26.70 -13.20
N ASN A 309 -1.00 27.67 -12.27
CA ASN A 309 0.13 28.27 -11.61
C ASN A 309 0.97 27.23 -10.88
N ILE A 310 0.38 26.50 -9.94
CA ILE A 310 1.05 25.44 -9.16
C ILE A 310 1.71 24.40 -10.07
N PHE A 311 1.01 23.96 -11.13
CA PHE A 311 1.53 22.90 -12.00
C PHE A 311 2.52 23.40 -13.07
N SER A 312 2.69 24.70 -13.24
CA SER A 312 3.74 25.25 -14.08
C SER A 312 5.12 25.29 -13.38
N ILE A 313 5.12 25.28 -12.05
CA ILE A 313 6.35 25.38 -11.25
C ILE A 313 7.13 24.07 -11.33
N ALA A 314 8.40 24.16 -11.74
CA ALA A 314 9.30 22.99 -11.81
C ALA A 314 10.34 22.96 -10.69
N ASN A 315 10.65 24.10 -10.07
CA ASN A 315 11.60 24.20 -8.97
C ASN A 315 10.94 23.83 -7.65
N PRO A 316 11.48 22.87 -6.85
CA PRO A 316 10.89 22.44 -5.58
C PRO A 316 10.73 23.56 -4.55
N HIS A 317 11.72 24.46 -4.44
CA HIS A 317 11.68 25.56 -3.48
C HIS A 317 10.57 26.56 -3.81
N ASN A 318 10.48 26.97 -5.09
CA ASN A 318 9.43 27.87 -5.56
C ASN A 318 8.04 27.24 -5.42
N LEU A 319 7.95 25.90 -5.64
CA LEU A 319 6.70 25.17 -5.42
C LEU A 319 6.26 25.23 -3.96
N LEU A 320 7.17 25.01 -3.01
CA LEU A 320 6.86 25.09 -1.58
C LEU A 320 6.46 26.49 -1.15
N GLN A 321 7.11 27.52 -1.68
CA GLN A 321 6.73 28.91 -1.40
C GLN A 321 5.29 29.20 -1.86
N GLU A 322 4.95 28.86 -3.09
CA GLU A 322 3.59 29.05 -3.63
C GLU A 322 2.54 28.26 -2.86
N ILE A 323 2.87 27.02 -2.43
CA ILE A 323 1.99 26.21 -1.60
C ILE A 323 1.78 26.86 -0.22
N SER A 324 2.82 27.41 0.40
CA SER A 324 2.72 28.11 1.67
C SER A 324 1.78 29.32 1.56
N GLU A 325 1.98 30.16 0.55
CA GLU A 325 1.13 31.32 0.30
C GLU A 325 -0.34 30.94 0.06
N LEU A 326 -0.59 29.82 -0.67
CA LEU A 326 -1.93 29.30 -0.91
C LEU A 326 -2.60 28.78 0.38
N ILE A 327 -1.83 28.10 1.24
CA ILE A 327 -2.32 27.56 2.51
C ILE A 327 -2.63 28.68 3.50
N ASP A 328 -1.80 29.73 3.57
CA ASP A 328 -1.97 30.88 4.45
C ASP A 328 -3.19 31.73 4.09
N GLN A 329 -3.58 31.75 2.81
CA GLN A 329 -4.83 32.40 2.36
C GLN A 329 -6.10 31.67 2.79
N ARG A 330 -5.97 30.42 3.30
CA ARG A 330 -7.09 29.66 3.85
C ARG A 330 -7.48 30.28 5.19
N GLN A 331 -8.67 30.92 5.26
CA GLN A 331 -9.24 31.32 6.55
C GLN A 331 -9.43 30.08 7.45
N PRO A 332 -9.10 30.15 8.74
CA PRO A 332 -9.43 29.07 9.66
C PRO A 332 -10.95 28.86 9.66
N GLN A 333 -11.38 27.63 9.43
CA GLN A 333 -12.80 27.22 9.54
C GLN A 333 -13.19 27.03 10.99
#